data_2337f37e8fb7b3868ea0fb97244a1556
#
_entry.id   2337f37e8fb7b3868ea0fb97244a1556
#
_cell.length_a   1.000
_cell.length_b   1.000
_cell.length_c   1.000
_cell.angle_alpha   90.00
_cell.angle_beta   90.00
_cell.angle_gamma   90.00
#
_symmetry.space_group_name_H-M   'P 1'
#
loop_
_entity.id
_entity.type
_entity.pdbx_description
1 polymer ?
#
loop_
_entity_poly.entity_id
_entity_poly.type
_entity_poly.pdbx_seq_one_letter_code
_entity_poly.pdbx_strand_id
1 'polypeptide(L)'
;MEYRDKLVLAPMVRVGMQPMRLLAASYGADIVYSEELVAQRVIASTRVVNEELQSIDFLDRGGEHGRVMFRTTAEERPRLVFQLGAADAVLALQAAQVVAGDVAEVGLNMGCPKAFSLQGGMGAALLRKPEIAEDIMKTLHRNLNIPVSCKIRLLDTDQDTVELARRLAACGINALAVHGRTTQQRPRDPAHWDPIRLVVDALAPDGVPVVANGDVFTWEDAQRVKRETGCAAAMIARAAMWNASVFRPQGFLPLDEVQREFVRLALKWENALPNTKYCLKEMADTPPSFLGRCGGVRTLVGHEANTAITRAKDAASLCALLGLSAASPHEDLGDGAPGSFSGITNGGAKAKAPKQPKAPRPMKHARQPKNGQKPEAVEEPGAAATGCHAPEESAGGEGLKRKRDECGDAEPVAQVRRHADALPQGA
;
A
#
# COMPACT_ATOMS: atom_id res chain seq x y z
N MET A 1 -4.58 -14.23 -10.01
CA MET A 1 -5.13 -14.05 -8.64
C MET A 1 -6.65 -14.22 -8.70
N GLU A 2 -7.24 -15.01 -7.81
CA GLU A 2 -8.70 -15.19 -7.72
C GLU A 2 -9.23 -14.40 -6.52
N TYR A 3 -10.27 -13.57 -6.74
CA TYR A 3 -10.82 -12.67 -5.71
C TYR A 3 -12.18 -13.11 -5.14
N ARG A 4 -12.84 -14.11 -5.73
CA ARG A 4 -14.18 -14.54 -5.27
C ARG A 4 -14.15 -15.04 -3.83
N ASP A 5 -15.03 -14.49 -3.00
CA ASP A 5 -15.19 -14.79 -1.58
C ASP A 5 -13.95 -14.54 -0.70
N LYS A 6 -13.03 -13.69 -1.15
CA LYS A 6 -11.78 -13.42 -0.44
C LYS A 6 -11.90 -12.29 0.58
N LEU A 7 -11.05 -12.39 1.62
CA LEU A 7 -10.73 -11.31 2.56
C LEU A 7 -9.36 -10.77 2.23
N VAL A 8 -9.26 -9.45 2.09
CA VAL A 8 -8.08 -8.78 1.57
C VAL A 8 -7.51 -7.80 2.59
N LEU A 9 -6.22 -7.94 2.92
CA LEU A 9 -5.49 -6.91 3.67
C LEU A 9 -5.22 -5.72 2.74
N ALA A 10 -5.73 -4.55 3.11
CA ALA A 10 -5.54 -3.33 2.32
C ALA A 10 -4.08 -2.85 2.29
N PRO A 11 -3.64 -2.19 1.21
CA PRO A 11 -2.38 -1.47 1.19
C PRO A 11 -2.38 -0.31 2.17
N MET A 12 -1.40 -0.28 3.07
CA MET A 12 -1.24 0.76 4.09
C MET A 12 0.23 1.12 4.24
N VAL A 13 0.57 2.39 4.01
CA VAL A 13 1.95 2.89 4.10
C VAL A 13 2.50 2.66 5.52
N ARG A 14 3.70 2.10 5.61
CA ARG A 14 4.40 1.66 6.82
C ARG A 14 3.79 0.46 7.55
N VAL A 15 2.53 0.11 7.29
CA VAL A 15 1.86 -1.04 7.92
C VAL A 15 1.97 -2.28 7.06
N GLY A 16 1.85 -2.15 5.73
CA GLY A 16 1.91 -3.25 4.77
C GLY A 16 3.31 -3.89 4.59
N MET A 17 4.16 -3.84 5.62
CA MET A 17 5.44 -4.55 5.66
C MET A 17 5.22 -6.05 5.89
N GLN A 18 6.23 -6.86 5.56
CA GLN A 18 6.11 -8.31 5.59
C GLN A 18 5.56 -8.89 6.91
N PRO A 19 6.01 -8.49 8.12
CA PRO A 19 5.48 -9.05 9.36
C PRO A 19 3.96 -8.86 9.51
N MET A 20 3.43 -7.70 9.13
CA MET A 20 1.99 -7.44 9.19
C MET A 20 1.22 -8.25 8.14
N ARG A 21 1.75 -8.42 6.93
CA ARG A 21 1.13 -9.23 5.89
C ARG A 21 1.06 -10.70 6.28
N LEU A 22 2.15 -11.24 6.84
CA LEU A 22 2.19 -12.61 7.35
C LEU A 22 1.26 -12.81 8.55
N LEU A 23 1.21 -11.84 9.46
CA LEU A 23 0.27 -11.86 10.59
C LEU A 23 -1.19 -11.86 10.12
N ALA A 24 -1.54 -11.00 9.17
CA ALA A 24 -2.89 -10.98 8.61
C ALA A 24 -3.23 -12.30 7.88
N ALA A 25 -2.28 -12.84 7.13
CA ALA A 25 -2.44 -14.13 6.44
C ALA A 25 -2.63 -15.30 7.42
N SER A 26 -1.88 -15.34 8.54
CA SER A 26 -2.04 -16.37 9.57
C SER A 26 -3.42 -16.32 10.26
N TYR A 27 -4.05 -15.17 10.26
CA TYR A 27 -5.41 -14.98 10.80
C TYR A 27 -6.53 -15.10 9.75
N GLY A 28 -6.20 -15.43 8.50
CA GLY A 28 -7.21 -15.72 7.48
C GLY A 28 -7.39 -14.67 6.39
N ALA A 29 -6.46 -13.70 6.26
CA ALA A 29 -6.41 -12.89 5.05
C ALA A 29 -5.98 -13.76 3.86
N ASP A 30 -6.85 -13.87 2.86
CA ASP A 30 -6.57 -14.65 1.65
C ASP A 30 -5.56 -13.96 0.73
N ILE A 31 -5.69 -12.64 0.60
CA ILE A 31 -4.86 -11.78 -0.24
C ILE A 31 -4.28 -10.66 0.62
N VAL A 32 -2.99 -10.39 0.46
CA VAL A 32 -2.31 -9.33 1.19
C VAL A 32 -1.67 -8.34 0.22
N TYR A 33 -1.83 -7.06 0.50
CA TYR A 33 -1.19 -5.99 -0.26
C TYR A 33 0.07 -5.49 0.44
N SER A 34 1.11 -5.19 -0.34
CA SER A 34 2.22 -4.38 0.15
C SER A 34 1.75 -2.95 0.47
N GLU A 35 2.59 -2.16 1.13
CA GLU A 35 2.43 -0.71 1.12
C GLU A 35 2.58 -0.15 -0.31
N GLU A 36 2.11 1.09 -0.55
CA GLU A 36 2.37 1.80 -1.81
C GLU A 36 3.86 2.09 -1.94
N LEU A 37 4.50 1.57 -3.00
CA LEU A 37 5.89 1.83 -3.34
C LEU A 37 5.99 2.62 -4.64
N VAL A 38 6.74 3.72 -4.60
CA VAL A 38 6.88 4.64 -5.74
C VAL A 38 7.79 4.03 -6.80
N ALA A 39 7.38 4.10 -8.08
CA ALA A 39 8.04 3.45 -9.21
C ALA A 39 9.55 3.77 -9.28
N GLN A 40 9.95 5.03 -9.15
CA GLN A 40 11.35 5.45 -9.21
C GLN A 40 12.19 4.79 -8.09
N ARG A 41 11.61 4.59 -6.91
CA ARG A 41 12.29 3.93 -5.80
C ARG A 41 12.46 2.44 -6.06
N VAL A 42 11.45 1.80 -6.64
CA VAL A 42 11.49 0.38 -7.03
C VAL A 42 12.53 0.13 -8.12
N ILE A 43 12.55 0.96 -9.17
CA ILE A 43 13.54 0.88 -10.27
C ILE A 43 14.97 1.04 -9.75
N ALA A 44 15.16 1.89 -8.74
CA ALA A 44 16.48 2.17 -8.17
C ALA A 44 16.92 1.12 -7.13
N SER A 45 16.06 0.15 -6.77
CA SER A 45 16.37 -0.87 -5.77
C SER A 45 17.22 -1.99 -6.35
N THR A 46 17.93 -2.70 -5.45
CA THR A 46 18.66 -3.92 -5.78
C THR A 46 17.93 -5.12 -5.20
N ARG A 47 17.58 -6.09 -6.06
CA ARG A 47 17.01 -7.38 -5.66
C ARG A 47 18.10 -8.31 -5.16
N VAL A 48 17.97 -8.82 -3.95
CA VAL A 48 18.93 -9.73 -3.29
C VAL A 48 18.17 -10.96 -2.78
N VAL A 49 18.78 -12.14 -2.96
CA VAL A 49 18.33 -13.37 -2.28
C VAL A 49 18.98 -13.40 -0.91
N ASN A 50 18.17 -13.41 0.14
CA ASN A 50 18.64 -13.55 1.51
C ASN A 50 18.56 -15.03 1.91
N GLU A 51 19.68 -15.71 1.86
CA GLU A 51 19.76 -17.15 2.14
C GLU A 51 19.50 -17.46 3.62
N GLU A 52 19.82 -16.56 4.53
CA GLU A 52 19.62 -16.75 5.97
C GLU A 52 18.12 -16.73 6.33
N LEU A 53 17.40 -15.74 5.80
CA LEU A 53 15.96 -15.61 6.03
C LEU A 53 15.10 -16.34 4.99
N GLN A 54 15.71 -16.96 3.98
CA GLN A 54 14.98 -17.57 2.86
C GLN A 54 13.97 -16.60 2.23
N SER A 55 14.40 -15.35 2.04
CA SER A 55 13.56 -14.25 1.52
C SER A 55 14.18 -13.61 0.28
N ILE A 56 13.37 -12.83 -0.40
CA ILE A 56 13.79 -11.93 -1.46
C ILE A 56 13.68 -10.51 -0.93
N ASP A 57 14.80 -9.82 -0.89
CA ASP A 57 14.93 -8.46 -0.40
C ASP A 57 15.17 -7.49 -1.55
N PHE A 58 14.44 -6.38 -1.54
CA PHE A 58 14.67 -5.24 -2.42
C PHE A 58 15.26 -4.11 -1.59
N LEU A 59 16.53 -3.83 -1.82
CA LEU A 59 17.29 -2.87 -1.03
C LEU A 59 17.24 -1.48 -1.67
N ASP A 60 17.10 -0.45 -0.85
CA ASP A 60 17.29 0.93 -1.27
C ASP A 60 18.72 1.17 -1.81
N ARG A 61 18.92 2.32 -2.48
CA ARG A 61 20.24 2.75 -2.93
C ARG A 61 21.27 2.64 -1.79
N GLY A 62 22.33 1.88 -2.02
CA GLY A 62 23.36 1.56 -1.03
C GLY A 62 23.98 0.19 -1.26
N GLY A 63 23.54 -0.54 -2.30
CA GLY A 63 24.03 -1.88 -2.62
C GLY A 63 23.72 -2.87 -1.50
N GLU A 64 24.68 -3.76 -1.18
CA GLU A 64 24.53 -4.79 -0.13
C GLU A 64 24.33 -4.22 1.28
N HIS A 65 24.61 -2.94 1.50
CA HIS A 65 24.38 -2.23 2.76
C HIS A 65 23.11 -1.37 2.73
N GLY A 66 22.28 -1.50 1.68
CA GLY A 66 21.02 -0.80 1.55
C GLY A 66 20.00 -1.26 2.58
N ARG A 67 19.10 -0.34 2.95
CA ARG A 67 17.97 -0.70 3.82
C ARG A 67 16.91 -1.45 3.02
N VAL A 68 16.36 -2.52 3.59
CA VAL A 68 15.24 -3.26 2.99
C VAL A 68 14.05 -2.32 2.79
N MET A 69 13.70 -2.12 1.52
CA MET A 69 12.52 -1.35 1.09
C MET A 69 11.29 -2.26 1.00
N PHE A 70 11.48 -3.46 0.45
CA PHE A 70 10.45 -4.47 0.29
C PHE A 70 11.07 -5.84 0.48
N ARG A 71 10.39 -6.73 1.18
CA ARG A 71 10.78 -8.13 1.41
C ARG A 71 9.60 -9.01 1.14
N THR A 72 9.83 -10.18 0.55
CA THR A 72 8.83 -11.22 0.36
C THR A 72 9.47 -12.61 0.41
N THR A 73 8.65 -13.65 0.46
CA THR A 73 9.06 -15.06 0.44
C THR A 73 8.32 -15.84 -0.62
N ALA A 74 8.83 -17.02 -0.97
CA ALA A 74 8.16 -17.95 -1.88
C ALA A 74 6.78 -18.38 -1.35
N GLU A 75 6.62 -18.48 -0.03
CA GLU A 75 5.37 -18.84 0.64
C GLU A 75 4.32 -17.74 0.54
N GLU A 76 4.73 -16.46 0.70
CA GLU A 76 3.83 -15.31 0.61
C GLU A 76 3.41 -15.00 -0.82
N ARG A 77 4.30 -15.26 -1.79
CA ARG A 77 4.14 -14.90 -3.20
C ARG A 77 2.76 -15.21 -3.79
N PRO A 78 2.13 -16.39 -3.59
CA PRO A 78 0.86 -16.73 -4.24
C PRO A 78 -0.33 -15.83 -3.87
N ARG A 79 -0.23 -15.09 -2.76
CA ARG A 79 -1.28 -14.21 -2.22
C ARG A 79 -0.91 -12.74 -2.17
N LEU A 80 0.28 -12.39 -2.64
CA LEU A 80 0.83 -11.05 -2.49
C LEU A 80 0.56 -10.18 -3.72
N VAL A 81 -0.12 -9.06 -3.49
CA VAL A 81 -0.28 -7.99 -4.47
C VAL A 81 0.70 -6.87 -4.12
N PHE A 82 1.60 -6.56 -5.05
CA PHE A 82 2.51 -5.42 -4.90
C PHE A 82 1.83 -4.14 -5.33
N GLN A 83 1.67 -3.17 -4.41
CA GLN A 83 1.03 -1.91 -4.77
C GLN A 83 2.04 -0.88 -5.27
N LEU A 84 1.84 -0.43 -6.50
CA LEU A 84 2.70 0.50 -7.22
C LEU A 84 2.07 1.90 -7.27
N GLY A 85 2.87 2.92 -6.94
CA GLY A 85 2.59 4.33 -7.23
C GLY A 85 3.39 4.76 -8.47
N ALA A 86 2.71 5.11 -9.55
CA ALA A 86 3.33 5.55 -10.79
C ALA A 86 2.50 6.66 -11.44
N ALA A 87 3.16 7.54 -12.21
CA ALA A 87 2.55 8.67 -12.89
C ALA A 87 2.54 8.52 -14.42
N ASP A 88 3.24 7.53 -14.96
CA ASP A 88 3.32 7.22 -16.38
C ASP A 88 3.57 5.73 -16.63
N ALA A 89 3.30 5.27 -17.86
CA ALA A 89 3.34 3.88 -18.24
C ALA A 89 4.77 3.29 -18.30
N VAL A 90 5.75 4.09 -18.66
CA VAL A 90 7.15 3.62 -18.82
C VAL A 90 7.73 3.30 -17.45
N LEU A 91 7.63 4.24 -16.50
CA LEU A 91 8.08 4.03 -15.12
C LEU A 91 7.29 2.92 -14.43
N ALA A 92 5.97 2.84 -14.67
CA ALA A 92 5.14 1.78 -14.12
C ALA A 92 5.62 0.40 -14.59
N LEU A 93 5.88 0.23 -15.88
CA LEU A 93 6.35 -1.04 -16.44
C LEU A 93 7.75 -1.40 -15.92
N GLN A 94 8.69 -0.46 -15.95
CA GLN A 94 10.03 -0.70 -15.44
C GLN A 94 10.03 -1.15 -13.99
N ALA A 95 9.25 -0.47 -13.13
CA ALA A 95 9.12 -0.85 -11.73
C ALA A 95 8.46 -2.23 -11.55
N ALA A 96 7.36 -2.49 -12.28
CA ALA A 96 6.65 -3.75 -12.20
C ALA A 96 7.53 -4.94 -12.63
N GLN A 97 8.35 -4.78 -13.66
CA GLN A 97 9.29 -5.80 -14.12
C GLN A 97 10.34 -6.18 -13.06
N VAL A 98 10.73 -5.24 -12.20
CA VAL A 98 11.67 -5.51 -11.08
C VAL A 98 11.09 -6.54 -10.11
N VAL A 99 9.79 -6.47 -9.82
CA VAL A 99 9.14 -7.28 -8.77
C VAL A 99 8.30 -8.44 -9.30
N ALA A 100 7.97 -8.46 -10.59
CA ALA A 100 7.03 -9.42 -11.17
C ALA A 100 7.39 -10.90 -10.93
N GLY A 101 8.67 -11.24 -10.76
CA GLY A 101 9.12 -12.58 -10.43
C GLY A 101 8.77 -13.04 -9.02
N ASP A 102 8.47 -12.13 -8.10
CA ASP A 102 8.41 -12.37 -6.66
C ASP A 102 7.06 -12.05 -6.02
N VAL A 103 6.06 -11.69 -6.83
CA VAL A 103 4.70 -11.36 -6.39
C VAL A 103 3.66 -12.06 -7.28
N ALA A 104 2.43 -12.18 -6.83
CA ALA A 104 1.35 -12.80 -7.62
C ALA A 104 0.67 -11.80 -8.56
N GLU A 105 0.67 -10.52 -8.20
CA GLU A 105 -0.05 -9.48 -8.93
C GLU A 105 0.58 -8.10 -8.67
N VAL A 106 0.49 -7.19 -9.63
CA VAL A 106 0.82 -5.77 -9.44
C VAL A 106 -0.46 -4.94 -9.44
N GLY A 107 -0.67 -4.14 -8.39
CA GLY A 107 -1.82 -3.27 -8.23
C GLY A 107 -1.44 -1.79 -8.35
N LEU A 108 -2.06 -1.03 -9.26
CA LEU A 108 -1.85 0.41 -9.38
C LEU A 108 -2.63 1.17 -8.31
N ASN A 109 -1.95 2.06 -7.58
CA ASN A 109 -2.61 2.97 -6.65
C ASN A 109 -3.23 4.16 -7.41
N MET A 110 -4.56 4.30 -7.32
CA MET A 110 -5.31 5.44 -7.85
C MET A 110 -6.17 6.13 -6.78
N GLY A 111 -5.92 5.85 -5.49
CA GLY A 111 -6.78 6.37 -4.40
C GLY A 111 -6.06 7.15 -3.30
N CYS A 112 -4.73 7.22 -3.31
CA CYS A 112 -3.95 7.90 -2.26
C CYS A 112 -4.07 9.43 -2.39
N PRO A 113 -4.69 10.14 -1.40
CA PRO A 113 -4.83 11.59 -1.44
C PRO A 113 -3.68 12.33 -0.72
N LYS A 114 -2.59 11.63 -0.38
CA LYS A 114 -1.44 12.23 0.31
C LYS A 114 -0.67 13.18 -0.62
N ALA A 115 -0.12 14.26 -0.05
CA ALA A 115 0.56 15.31 -0.81
C ALA A 115 1.69 14.75 -1.71
N PHE A 116 2.50 13.83 -1.21
CA PHE A 116 3.58 13.22 -2.00
C PHE A 116 3.08 12.49 -3.25
N SER A 117 1.94 11.79 -3.13
CA SER A 117 1.34 11.04 -4.24
C SER A 117 0.73 12.01 -5.27
N LEU A 118 -0.01 13.02 -4.80
CA LEU A 118 -0.62 14.04 -5.68
C LEU A 118 0.41 14.88 -6.41
N GLN A 119 1.46 15.37 -5.71
CA GLN A 119 2.55 16.14 -6.30
C GLN A 119 3.35 15.33 -7.31
N GLY A 120 3.50 14.03 -7.08
CA GLY A 120 4.11 13.10 -8.03
C GLY A 120 3.23 12.69 -9.21
N GLY A 121 2.01 13.23 -9.34
CA GLY A 121 1.06 12.84 -10.41
C GLY A 121 0.47 11.44 -10.25
N MET A 122 0.66 10.80 -9.08
CA MET A 122 0.26 9.43 -8.76
C MET A 122 -1.02 9.40 -7.89
N GLY A 123 -1.45 8.19 -7.55
CA GLY A 123 -2.55 7.98 -6.63
C GLY A 123 -3.83 8.67 -7.08
N ALA A 124 -4.45 9.49 -6.22
CA ALA A 124 -5.69 10.17 -6.53
C ALA A 124 -5.59 11.22 -7.65
N ALA A 125 -4.38 11.63 -8.05
CA ALA A 125 -4.20 12.49 -9.22
C ALA A 125 -4.61 11.79 -10.53
N LEU A 126 -4.48 10.46 -10.60
CA LEU A 126 -4.88 9.66 -11.77
C LEU A 126 -6.39 9.57 -11.94
N LEU A 127 -7.19 9.74 -10.88
CA LEU A 127 -8.67 9.74 -10.98
C LEU A 127 -9.21 10.85 -11.90
N ARG A 128 -8.45 11.95 -12.03
CA ARG A 128 -8.79 13.08 -12.90
C ARG A 128 -8.03 13.06 -14.24
N LYS A 129 -7.30 11.99 -14.51
CA LYS A 129 -6.50 11.77 -15.73
C LYS A 129 -6.67 10.33 -16.20
N PRO A 130 -7.91 9.93 -16.57
CA PRO A 130 -8.22 8.54 -16.90
C PRO A 130 -7.39 8.02 -18.08
N GLU A 131 -7.00 8.88 -19.03
CA GLU A 131 -6.19 8.50 -20.19
C GLU A 131 -4.80 8.01 -19.75
N ILE A 132 -4.19 8.66 -18.77
CA ILE A 132 -2.90 8.24 -18.21
C ILE A 132 -3.06 6.91 -17.45
N ALA A 133 -4.12 6.78 -16.66
CA ALA A 133 -4.40 5.54 -15.94
C ALA A 133 -4.61 4.35 -16.90
N GLU A 134 -5.36 4.55 -17.98
CA GLU A 134 -5.56 3.54 -19.02
C GLU A 134 -4.26 3.15 -19.71
N ASP A 135 -3.43 4.14 -20.07
CA ASP A 135 -2.13 3.87 -20.69
C ASP A 135 -1.23 3.03 -19.78
N ILE A 136 -1.18 3.38 -18.49
CA ILE A 136 -0.47 2.58 -17.48
C ILE A 136 -1.03 1.15 -17.44
N MET A 137 -2.35 0.97 -17.28
CA MET A 137 -2.96 -0.35 -17.12
C MET A 137 -2.82 -1.21 -18.38
N LYS A 138 -3.05 -0.64 -19.57
CA LYS A 138 -2.87 -1.33 -20.85
C LYS A 138 -1.41 -1.75 -21.06
N THR A 139 -0.46 -0.88 -20.69
CA THR A 139 0.97 -1.17 -20.81
C THR A 139 1.40 -2.29 -19.87
N LEU A 140 0.96 -2.25 -18.59
CA LEU A 140 1.24 -3.31 -17.63
C LEU A 140 0.61 -4.64 -18.07
N HIS A 141 -0.67 -4.65 -18.45
CA HIS A 141 -1.38 -5.85 -18.87
C HIS A 141 -0.72 -6.54 -20.08
N ARG A 142 -0.26 -5.77 -21.07
CA ARG A 142 0.35 -6.32 -22.29
C ARG A 142 1.76 -6.85 -22.10
N ASN A 143 2.50 -6.35 -21.12
CA ASN A 143 3.94 -6.61 -20.99
C ASN A 143 4.33 -7.42 -19.76
N LEU A 144 3.38 -7.73 -18.86
CA LEU A 144 3.63 -8.58 -17.70
C LEU A 144 2.97 -9.95 -17.87
N ASN A 145 3.63 -10.99 -17.37
CA ASN A 145 3.11 -12.36 -17.35
C ASN A 145 2.32 -12.67 -16.07
N ILE A 146 2.05 -11.66 -15.24
CA ILE A 146 1.26 -11.75 -14.01
C ILE A 146 0.07 -10.78 -14.10
N PRO A 147 -1.03 -11.06 -13.39
CA PRO A 147 -2.20 -10.19 -13.37
C PRO A 147 -1.87 -8.77 -12.90
N VAL A 148 -2.71 -7.82 -13.33
CA VAL A 148 -2.65 -6.43 -12.91
C VAL A 148 -4.02 -5.98 -12.42
N SER A 149 -4.05 -5.20 -11.34
CA SER A 149 -5.28 -4.61 -10.79
C SER A 149 -5.10 -3.13 -10.49
N CYS A 150 -6.15 -2.46 -10.08
CA CYS A 150 -6.06 -1.08 -9.60
C CYS A 150 -7.00 -0.82 -8.43
N LYS A 151 -6.67 0.21 -7.64
CA LYS A 151 -7.48 0.62 -6.49
C LYS A 151 -7.84 2.09 -6.58
N ILE A 152 -9.16 2.37 -6.64
CA ILE A 152 -9.73 3.71 -6.79
C ILE A 152 -10.46 4.18 -5.52
N ARG A 153 -10.83 5.45 -5.52
CA ARG A 153 -11.87 6.04 -4.67
C ARG A 153 -13.06 6.45 -5.51
N LEU A 154 -14.17 6.77 -4.86
CA LEU A 154 -15.32 7.37 -5.50
C LEU A 154 -14.93 8.72 -6.10
N LEU A 155 -15.49 9.03 -7.25
CA LEU A 155 -15.46 10.36 -7.87
C LEU A 155 -16.59 11.24 -7.31
N ASP A 156 -16.72 12.44 -7.87
CA ASP A 156 -17.70 13.43 -7.38
C ASP A 156 -19.15 12.97 -7.64
N THR A 157 -19.37 12.16 -8.68
CA THR A 157 -20.65 11.51 -8.96
C THR A 157 -20.50 9.99 -9.11
N ASP A 158 -21.59 9.27 -8.84
CA ASP A 158 -21.63 7.81 -9.04
C ASP A 158 -21.46 7.45 -10.51
N GLN A 159 -22.02 8.25 -11.42
CA GLN A 159 -21.90 8.04 -12.86
C GLN A 159 -20.45 8.14 -13.33
N ASP A 160 -19.69 9.14 -12.86
CA ASP A 160 -18.27 9.29 -13.19
C ASP A 160 -17.46 8.13 -12.64
N THR A 161 -17.81 7.65 -11.44
CA THR A 161 -17.16 6.48 -10.82
C THR A 161 -17.39 5.22 -11.66
N VAL A 162 -18.60 4.98 -12.11
CA VAL A 162 -18.97 3.84 -12.97
C VAL A 162 -18.26 3.94 -14.33
N GLU A 163 -18.24 5.13 -14.93
CA GLU A 163 -17.57 5.35 -16.22
C GLU A 163 -16.07 5.06 -16.13
N LEU A 164 -15.40 5.60 -15.10
CA LEU A 164 -14.00 5.28 -14.85
C LEU A 164 -13.77 3.78 -14.65
N ALA A 165 -14.65 3.12 -13.89
CA ALA A 165 -14.55 1.67 -13.65
C ALA A 165 -14.62 0.86 -14.97
N ARG A 166 -15.55 1.19 -15.87
CA ARG A 166 -15.67 0.57 -17.20
C ARG A 166 -14.43 0.79 -18.05
N ARG A 167 -13.91 2.01 -18.07
CA ARG A 167 -12.69 2.35 -18.81
C ARG A 167 -11.50 1.52 -18.30
N LEU A 168 -11.35 1.36 -16.98
CA LEU A 168 -10.30 0.54 -16.38
C LEU A 168 -10.51 -0.96 -16.68
N ALA A 169 -11.74 -1.47 -16.61
CA ALA A 169 -12.05 -2.86 -16.95
C ALA A 169 -11.65 -3.18 -18.40
N ALA A 170 -11.94 -2.28 -19.33
CA ALA A 170 -11.54 -2.42 -20.75
C ALA A 170 -10.01 -2.44 -20.97
N CYS A 171 -9.20 -2.12 -19.97
CA CYS A 171 -7.74 -2.24 -20.03
C CYS A 171 -7.24 -3.67 -19.74
N GLY A 172 -8.11 -4.63 -19.39
CA GLY A 172 -7.74 -6.02 -19.07
C GLY A 172 -7.27 -6.20 -17.64
N ILE A 173 -7.78 -5.41 -16.69
CA ILE A 173 -7.45 -5.58 -15.27
C ILE A 173 -8.04 -6.87 -14.68
N ASN A 174 -7.32 -7.49 -13.75
CA ASN A 174 -7.77 -8.70 -13.05
C ASN A 174 -8.80 -8.42 -11.95
N ALA A 175 -8.76 -7.23 -11.35
CA ALA A 175 -9.71 -6.81 -10.32
C ALA A 175 -9.72 -5.28 -10.16
N LEU A 176 -10.83 -4.73 -9.65
CA LEU A 176 -10.96 -3.32 -9.28
C LEU A 176 -11.32 -3.20 -7.79
N ALA A 177 -10.43 -2.62 -6.99
CA ALA A 177 -10.75 -2.30 -5.60
C ALA A 177 -11.32 -0.88 -5.48
N VAL A 178 -12.49 -0.74 -4.86
CA VAL A 178 -13.20 0.55 -4.72
C VAL A 178 -13.33 0.92 -3.26
N HIS A 179 -12.74 2.05 -2.87
CA HIS A 179 -12.93 2.63 -1.55
C HIS A 179 -14.16 3.55 -1.55
N GLY A 180 -15.16 3.22 -0.74
CA GLY A 180 -16.45 3.91 -0.65
C GLY A 180 -16.40 5.35 -0.09
N ARG A 181 -15.33 6.09 -0.36
CA ARG A 181 -15.14 7.52 -0.04
C ARG A 181 -14.52 8.26 -1.21
N THR A 182 -14.87 9.52 -1.36
CA THR A 182 -14.19 10.44 -2.28
C THR A 182 -12.81 10.84 -1.76
N THR A 183 -12.05 11.57 -2.54
CA THR A 183 -10.70 12.05 -2.15
C THR A 183 -10.75 13.13 -1.06
N GLN A 184 -11.85 13.85 -0.94
CA GLN A 184 -12.08 14.90 0.06
C GLN A 184 -12.47 14.32 1.43
N GLN A 185 -13.16 13.18 1.43
CA GLN A 185 -13.61 12.53 2.65
C GLN A 185 -12.48 11.93 3.47
N ARG A 186 -12.61 12.03 4.78
CA ARG A 186 -11.63 11.58 5.79
C ARG A 186 -12.15 10.33 6.54
N PRO A 187 -11.34 9.66 7.35
CA PRO A 187 -11.78 8.50 8.14
C PRO A 187 -13.00 8.72 9.03
N ARG A 188 -13.28 9.96 9.44
CA ARG A 188 -14.46 10.33 10.24
C ARG A 188 -15.77 10.34 9.44
N ASP A 189 -15.67 10.57 8.12
CA ASP A 189 -16.83 10.54 7.23
C ASP A 189 -17.18 9.08 6.95
N PRO A 190 -18.46 8.65 6.88
CA PRO A 190 -18.82 7.27 6.59
C PRO A 190 -18.41 6.87 5.17
N ALA A 191 -18.12 5.58 4.97
CA ALA A 191 -17.99 5.02 3.64
C ALA A 191 -19.37 4.69 3.08
N HIS A 192 -19.57 4.95 1.80
CA HIS A 192 -20.81 4.66 1.08
C HIS A 192 -20.62 3.39 0.25
N TRP A 193 -21.45 2.37 0.49
CA TRP A 193 -21.38 1.08 -0.22
C TRP A 193 -22.29 1.04 -1.45
N ASP A 194 -23.34 1.86 -1.50
CA ASP A 194 -24.23 1.92 -2.67
C ASP A 194 -23.52 2.22 -3.99
N PRO A 195 -22.58 3.20 -4.05
CA PRO A 195 -21.80 3.42 -5.28
C PRO A 195 -20.93 2.22 -5.66
N ILE A 196 -20.45 1.43 -4.67
CA ILE A 196 -19.70 0.19 -4.95
C ILE A 196 -20.60 -0.82 -5.65
N ARG A 197 -21.86 -0.97 -5.22
CA ARG A 197 -22.84 -1.82 -5.87
C ARG A 197 -23.06 -1.43 -7.33
N LEU A 198 -23.20 -0.13 -7.61
CA LEU A 198 -23.33 0.34 -8.99
C LEU A 198 -22.13 -0.04 -9.86
N VAL A 199 -20.91 0.01 -9.29
CA VAL A 199 -19.71 -0.46 -10.00
C VAL A 199 -19.74 -1.98 -10.22
N VAL A 200 -20.17 -2.77 -9.23
CA VAL A 200 -20.33 -4.23 -9.36
C VAL A 200 -21.28 -4.55 -10.50
N ASP A 201 -22.47 -3.94 -10.50
CA ASP A 201 -23.50 -4.17 -11.54
C ASP A 201 -22.97 -3.77 -12.93
N ALA A 202 -22.21 -2.69 -13.01
CA ALA A 202 -21.64 -2.18 -14.25
C ALA A 202 -20.53 -3.06 -14.84
N LEU A 203 -19.74 -3.75 -14.00
CA LEU A 203 -18.61 -4.61 -14.42
C LEU A 203 -18.98 -6.09 -14.50
N ALA A 204 -20.19 -6.48 -14.08
CA ALA A 204 -20.65 -7.86 -14.15
C ALA A 204 -20.59 -8.47 -15.56
N PRO A 205 -20.96 -7.73 -16.66
CA PRO A 205 -20.85 -8.26 -18.01
C PRO A 205 -19.40 -8.57 -18.44
N ASP A 206 -18.43 -7.82 -17.94
CA ASP A 206 -17.01 -7.97 -18.26
C ASP A 206 -16.32 -9.04 -17.38
N GLY A 207 -17.02 -9.57 -16.37
CA GLY A 207 -16.50 -10.55 -15.43
C GLY A 207 -15.38 -10.05 -14.54
N VAL A 208 -15.17 -8.72 -14.42
CA VAL A 208 -14.12 -8.14 -13.59
C VAL A 208 -14.58 -8.08 -12.13
N PRO A 209 -13.91 -8.80 -11.20
CA PRO A 209 -14.28 -8.79 -9.80
C PRO A 209 -14.04 -7.44 -9.15
N VAL A 210 -15.02 -6.96 -8.38
CA VAL A 210 -14.91 -5.75 -7.57
C VAL A 210 -14.59 -6.13 -6.13
N VAL A 211 -13.63 -5.41 -5.53
CA VAL A 211 -13.22 -5.56 -4.12
C VAL A 211 -13.71 -4.34 -3.34
N ALA A 212 -14.65 -4.53 -2.43
CA ALA A 212 -15.19 -3.43 -1.62
C ALA A 212 -14.25 -3.04 -0.48
N ASN A 213 -14.00 -1.76 -0.29
CA ASN A 213 -13.19 -1.21 0.79
C ASN A 213 -13.89 0.00 1.42
N GLY A 214 -13.73 0.15 2.73
CA GLY A 214 -14.28 1.25 3.52
C GLY A 214 -15.23 0.77 4.61
N ASP A 215 -14.92 1.12 5.86
CA ASP A 215 -15.69 0.84 7.08
C ASP A 215 -16.04 -0.64 7.31
N VAL A 216 -15.16 -1.53 6.86
CA VAL A 216 -15.20 -2.94 7.19
C VAL A 216 -14.33 -3.12 8.45
N PHE A 217 -14.98 -3.31 9.60
CA PHE A 217 -14.32 -3.35 10.91
C PHE A 217 -14.37 -4.72 11.58
N THR A 218 -15.20 -5.63 11.11
CA THR A 218 -15.33 -7.00 11.63
C THR A 218 -15.44 -7.99 10.47
N TRP A 219 -15.31 -9.28 10.79
CA TRP A 219 -15.58 -10.34 9.85
C TRP A 219 -17.04 -10.29 9.33
N GLU A 220 -17.99 -10.00 10.23
CA GLU A 220 -19.41 -9.83 9.90
C GLU A 220 -19.65 -8.65 8.95
N ASP A 221 -18.95 -7.52 9.16
CA ASP A 221 -18.99 -6.39 8.21
C ASP A 221 -18.51 -6.81 6.83
N ALA A 222 -17.44 -7.64 6.76
CA ALA A 222 -16.93 -8.15 5.50
C ALA A 222 -17.95 -9.06 4.79
N GLN A 223 -18.70 -9.88 5.52
CA GLN A 223 -19.79 -10.67 4.94
C GLN A 223 -20.97 -9.77 4.53
N ARG A 224 -21.26 -8.75 5.36
CA ARG A 224 -22.35 -7.80 5.09
C ARG A 224 -22.11 -7.00 3.81
N VAL A 225 -20.92 -6.40 3.64
CA VAL A 225 -20.61 -5.63 2.44
C VAL A 225 -20.68 -6.48 1.18
N LYS A 226 -20.25 -7.75 1.23
CA LYS A 226 -20.38 -8.68 0.09
C LYS A 226 -21.85 -8.92 -0.26
N ARG A 227 -22.72 -9.14 0.74
CA ARG A 227 -24.16 -9.34 0.49
C ARG A 227 -24.85 -8.10 -0.03
N GLU A 228 -24.54 -6.92 0.55
CA GLU A 228 -25.22 -5.67 0.18
C GLU A 228 -24.79 -5.13 -1.18
N THR A 229 -23.53 -5.33 -1.56
CA THR A 229 -22.99 -4.78 -2.80
C THR A 229 -22.84 -5.80 -3.93
N GLY A 230 -22.87 -7.10 -3.63
CA GLY A 230 -22.54 -8.15 -4.60
C GLY A 230 -21.07 -8.22 -4.97
N CYS A 231 -20.17 -7.51 -4.26
CA CYS A 231 -18.74 -7.51 -4.55
C CYS A 231 -18.10 -8.89 -4.34
N ALA A 232 -17.05 -9.18 -5.10
CA ALA A 232 -16.33 -10.45 -5.06
C ALA A 232 -15.54 -10.64 -3.76
N ALA A 233 -15.00 -9.57 -3.18
CA ALA A 233 -14.14 -9.60 -2.01
C ALA A 233 -14.31 -8.38 -1.13
N ALA A 234 -13.95 -8.49 0.15
CA ALA A 234 -13.93 -7.39 1.10
C ALA A 234 -12.49 -7.06 1.52
N MET A 235 -12.12 -5.77 1.42
CA MET A 235 -10.78 -5.29 1.77
C MET A 235 -10.82 -4.53 3.10
N ILE A 236 -10.01 -4.96 4.05
CA ILE A 236 -9.95 -4.45 5.42
C ILE A 236 -8.66 -3.64 5.62
N ALA A 237 -8.80 -2.43 6.14
CA ALA A 237 -7.66 -1.54 6.41
C ALA A 237 -7.50 -1.28 7.91
N ARG A 238 -8.17 -0.26 8.46
CA ARG A 238 -7.98 0.20 9.84
C ARG A 238 -8.17 -0.88 10.89
N ALA A 239 -9.19 -1.71 10.74
CA ALA A 239 -9.42 -2.81 11.69
C ALA A 239 -8.24 -3.78 11.72
N ALA A 240 -7.66 -4.12 10.56
CA ALA A 240 -6.48 -4.98 10.48
C ALA A 240 -5.22 -4.32 11.05
N MET A 241 -5.08 -3.00 10.91
CA MET A 241 -4.00 -2.23 11.52
C MET A 241 -4.09 -2.20 13.03
N TRP A 242 -5.30 -2.10 13.59
CA TRP A 242 -5.54 -2.12 15.03
C TRP A 242 -5.46 -3.52 15.62
N ASN A 243 -6.05 -4.51 14.95
CA ASN A 243 -6.02 -5.90 15.36
C ASN A 243 -6.16 -6.82 14.14
N ALA A 244 -5.03 -7.39 13.71
CA ALA A 244 -4.96 -8.21 12.50
C ALA A 244 -5.81 -9.50 12.58
N SER A 245 -6.28 -9.92 13.76
CA SER A 245 -7.17 -11.07 13.89
C SER A 245 -8.60 -10.81 13.38
N VAL A 246 -8.89 -9.63 12.84
CA VAL A 246 -10.17 -9.26 12.19
C VAL A 246 -10.57 -10.21 11.06
N PHE A 247 -9.62 -10.91 10.46
CA PHE A 247 -9.87 -11.87 9.38
C PHE A 247 -10.45 -13.21 9.86
N ARG A 248 -10.48 -13.45 11.18
CA ARG A 248 -10.97 -14.70 11.77
C ARG A 248 -12.49 -14.73 11.85
N PRO A 249 -13.16 -15.80 11.35
CA PRO A 249 -14.61 -15.95 11.51
C PRO A 249 -15.02 -16.19 12.96
N GLN A 250 -14.08 -16.60 13.85
CA GLN A 250 -14.33 -16.81 15.27
C GLN A 250 -14.29 -15.49 16.09
N GLY A 251 -14.05 -14.36 15.42
CA GLY A 251 -13.92 -13.06 16.06
C GLY A 251 -12.48 -12.71 16.47
N PHE A 252 -12.35 -11.61 17.18
CA PHE A 252 -11.06 -11.06 17.57
C PHE A 252 -10.35 -11.90 18.63
N LEU A 253 -9.03 -12.00 18.49
CA LEU A 253 -8.13 -12.38 19.58
C LEU A 253 -7.87 -11.18 20.51
N PRO A 254 -7.48 -11.43 21.77
CA PRO A 254 -6.96 -10.41 22.65
C PRO A 254 -5.86 -9.58 21.98
N LEU A 255 -5.92 -8.26 22.13
CA LEU A 255 -4.99 -7.37 21.42
C LEU A 255 -3.53 -7.62 21.82
N ASP A 256 -3.27 -7.95 23.07
CA ASP A 256 -1.94 -8.27 23.59
C ASP A 256 -1.35 -9.56 22.97
N GLU A 257 -2.19 -10.54 22.63
CA GLU A 257 -1.74 -11.73 21.87
C GLU A 257 -1.29 -11.33 20.46
N VAL A 258 -2.10 -10.50 19.79
CA VAL A 258 -1.81 -10.02 18.43
C VAL A 258 -0.55 -9.15 18.41
N GLN A 259 -0.35 -8.29 19.42
CA GLN A 259 0.85 -7.48 19.58
C GLN A 259 2.11 -8.34 19.81
N ARG A 260 2.01 -9.38 20.66
CA ARG A 260 3.11 -10.33 20.88
C ARG A 260 3.49 -11.07 19.60
N GLU A 261 2.50 -11.58 18.89
CA GLU A 261 2.75 -12.30 17.63
C GLU A 261 3.34 -11.39 16.55
N PHE A 262 2.84 -10.16 16.44
CA PHE A 262 3.43 -9.16 15.55
C PHE A 262 4.92 -8.92 15.85
N VAL A 263 5.28 -8.77 17.15
CA VAL A 263 6.68 -8.56 17.53
C VAL A 263 7.54 -9.79 17.23
N ARG A 264 7.05 -11.02 17.48
CA ARG A 264 7.77 -12.24 17.10
C ARG A 264 8.06 -12.27 15.60
N LEU A 265 7.06 -11.99 14.76
CA LEU A 265 7.24 -11.92 13.32
C LEU A 265 8.18 -10.78 12.91
N ALA A 266 8.09 -9.62 13.57
CA ALA A 266 8.98 -8.49 13.29
C ALA A 266 10.44 -8.80 13.60
N LEU A 267 10.70 -9.56 14.66
CA LEU A 267 12.04 -10.02 15.02
C LEU A 267 12.54 -11.10 14.07
N LYS A 268 11.72 -12.12 13.83
CA LYS A 268 12.04 -13.23 12.91
C LYS A 268 12.46 -12.73 11.53
N TRP A 269 11.78 -11.71 11.03
CA TRP A 269 12.00 -11.15 9.71
C TRP A 269 12.85 -9.88 9.72
N GLU A 270 13.58 -9.63 10.81
CA GLU A 270 14.49 -8.48 10.95
C GLU A 270 13.87 -7.14 10.53
N ASN A 271 12.60 -6.96 10.87
CA ASN A 271 11.92 -5.72 10.54
C ASN A 271 12.55 -4.54 11.27
N ALA A 272 12.74 -3.43 10.55
CA ALA A 272 13.36 -2.24 11.11
C ALA A 272 12.63 -1.77 12.38
N LEU A 273 13.37 -1.59 13.47
CA LEU A 273 12.82 -1.18 14.78
C LEU A 273 11.91 0.05 14.71
N PRO A 274 12.24 1.12 13.95
CA PRO A 274 11.33 2.27 13.82
C PRO A 274 9.99 1.91 13.18
N ASN A 275 9.96 0.96 12.25
CA ASN A 275 8.73 0.48 11.63
C ASN A 275 7.93 -0.42 12.59
N THR A 276 8.59 -1.33 13.30
CA THR A 276 7.96 -2.18 14.31
C THR A 276 7.27 -1.32 15.38
N LYS A 277 7.97 -0.30 15.87
CA LYS A 277 7.40 0.67 16.83
C LYS A 277 6.21 1.43 16.25
N TYR A 278 6.28 1.83 14.97
CA TYR A 278 5.17 2.49 14.32
C TYR A 278 3.91 1.61 14.30
N CYS A 279 4.01 0.36 13.87
CA CYS A 279 2.88 -0.56 13.85
C CYS A 279 2.32 -0.85 15.26
N LEU A 280 3.18 -1.05 16.25
CA LEU A 280 2.74 -1.23 17.64
C LEU A 280 2.00 0.00 18.18
N LYS A 281 2.42 1.21 17.80
CA LYS A 281 1.72 2.44 18.18
C LYS A 281 0.34 2.54 17.53
N GLU A 282 0.22 2.18 16.26
CA GLU A 282 -1.08 2.11 15.58
C GLU A 282 -2.02 1.10 16.27
N MET A 283 -1.49 -0.06 16.72
CA MET A 283 -2.26 -1.02 17.53
C MET A 283 -2.63 -0.44 18.91
N ALA A 284 -1.71 0.29 19.56
CA ALA A 284 -1.94 0.92 20.86
C ALA A 284 -2.96 2.06 20.79
N ASP A 285 -3.06 2.75 19.66
CA ASP A 285 -4.02 3.83 19.38
C ASP A 285 -5.41 3.31 18.93
N THR A 286 -5.67 2.01 19.10
CA THR A 286 -6.98 1.41 18.82
C THR A 286 -8.09 2.17 19.53
N PRO A 287 -9.11 2.68 18.79
CA PRO A 287 -10.21 3.45 19.40
C PRO A 287 -10.94 2.66 20.49
N PRO A 288 -11.37 3.28 21.61
CA PRO A 288 -12.07 2.59 22.69
C PRO A 288 -13.32 1.83 22.24
N SER A 289 -14.05 2.36 21.25
CA SER A 289 -15.23 1.71 20.66
C SER A 289 -14.90 0.40 19.92
N PHE A 290 -13.72 0.31 19.33
CA PHE A 290 -13.22 -0.91 18.69
C PHE A 290 -12.57 -1.84 19.71
N LEU A 291 -11.80 -1.29 20.65
CA LEU A 291 -11.09 -2.04 21.68
C LEU A 291 -12.03 -2.89 22.55
N GLY A 292 -13.26 -2.41 22.81
CA GLY A 292 -14.28 -3.17 23.52
C GLY A 292 -14.67 -4.50 22.88
N ARG A 293 -14.37 -4.68 21.57
CA ARG A 293 -14.64 -5.91 20.82
C ARG A 293 -13.50 -6.93 20.91
N CYS A 294 -12.30 -6.51 21.34
CA CYS A 294 -11.10 -7.34 21.27
C CYS A 294 -10.81 -8.16 22.53
N GLY A 295 -11.52 -8.03 23.61
CA GLY A 295 -11.27 -8.80 24.86
C GLY A 295 -9.81 -8.77 25.37
N GLY A 296 -9.51 -9.53 26.41
CA GLY A 296 -8.16 -9.80 26.90
C GLY A 296 -7.52 -8.71 27.76
N VAL A 297 -6.26 -8.92 28.14
CA VAL A 297 -5.45 -7.99 28.95
C VAL A 297 -4.97 -6.83 28.07
N ARG A 298 -5.13 -5.59 28.53
CA ARG A 298 -4.79 -4.38 27.78
C ARG A 298 -3.44 -3.83 28.24
N THR A 299 -2.36 -4.52 27.95
CA THR A 299 -1.01 -4.15 28.43
C THR A 299 -0.40 -2.96 27.67
N LEU A 300 -0.60 -2.89 26.36
CA LEU A 300 -0.04 -1.82 25.53
C LEU A 300 -1.14 -1.09 24.77
N VAL A 301 -1.90 -0.20 25.48
CA VAL A 301 -2.98 0.60 24.90
C VAL A 301 -2.93 2.02 25.41
N GLY A 302 -3.19 2.99 24.51
CA GLY A 302 -3.31 4.40 24.84
C GLY A 302 -1.98 5.14 24.98
N HIS A 303 -2.03 6.32 25.57
CA HIS A 303 -0.90 7.26 25.63
C HIS A 303 0.34 6.71 26.37
N GLU A 304 0.12 6.01 27.49
CA GLU A 304 1.23 5.44 28.27
C GLU A 304 1.96 4.35 27.47
N ALA A 305 1.22 3.48 26.79
CA ALA A 305 1.77 2.49 25.88
C ALA A 305 2.57 3.13 24.76
N ASN A 306 2.04 4.14 24.11
CA ASN A 306 2.73 4.90 23.07
C ASN A 306 4.03 5.53 23.55
N THR A 307 4.03 6.05 24.78
CA THR A 307 5.22 6.60 25.42
C THR A 307 6.25 5.50 25.68
N ALA A 308 5.84 4.36 26.23
CA ALA A 308 6.72 3.23 26.50
C ALA A 308 7.35 2.68 25.20
N ILE A 309 6.52 2.45 24.16
CA ILE A 309 6.98 2.00 22.83
C ILE A 309 7.98 3.02 22.26
N THR A 310 7.71 4.32 22.39
CA THR A 310 8.58 5.38 21.87
C THR A 310 9.95 5.37 22.56
N ARG A 311 9.99 5.10 23.87
CA ARG A 311 11.23 5.05 24.67
C ARG A 311 12.05 3.79 24.46
N ALA A 312 11.47 2.69 23.99
CA ALA A 312 12.20 1.45 23.69
C ALA A 312 13.34 1.73 22.70
N LYS A 313 14.58 1.37 23.03
CA LYS A 313 15.76 1.68 22.22
C LYS A 313 16.16 0.56 21.27
N ASP A 314 15.73 -0.66 21.59
CA ASP A 314 16.11 -1.90 20.91
C ASP A 314 14.95 -2.92 20.96
N ALA A 315 15.18 -4.06 20.32
CA ALA A 315 14.24 -5.17 20.28
C ALA A 315 13.98 -5.76 21.68
N ALA A 316 15.01 -5.85 22.52
CA ALA A 316 14.89 -6.40 23.88
C ALA A 316 13.96 -5.55 24.74
N SER A 317 14.05 -4.22 24.63
CA SER A 317 13.15 -3.30 25.32
C SER A 317 11.71 -3.45 24.87
N LEU A 318 11.44 -3.69 23.57
CA LEU A 318 10.09 -3.97 23.06
C LEU A 318 9.57 -5.32 23.57
N CYS A 319 10.39 -6.36 23.57
CA CYS A 319 10.02 -7.67 24.12
C CYS A 319 9.63 -7.56 25.59
N ALA A 320 10.42 -6.85 26.39
CA ALA A 320 10.13 -6.65 27.82
C ALA A 320 8.76 -5.99 28.07
N LEU A 321 8.34 -5.02 27.23
CA LEU A 321 7.02 -4.37 27.32
C LEU A 321 5.86 -5.36 27.13
N LEU A 322 6.09 -6.45 26.39
CA LEU A 322 5.07 -7.46 26.06
C LEU A 322 5.26 -8.76 26.85
N GLY A 323 6.22 -8.81 27.77
CA GLY A 323 6.54 -10.02 28.54
C GLY A 323 7.12 -11.14 27.66
N LEU A 324 7.78 -10.77 26.56
CA LEU A 324 8.48 -11.71 25.67
C LEU A 324 9.95 -11.88 26.09
N SER A 325 10.48 -13.10 25.95
CA SER A 325 11.93 -13.32 26.08
C SER A 325 12.66 -12.79 24.85
N ALA A 326 13.73 -12.03 25.06
CA ALA A 326 14.58 -11.56 23.96
C ALA A 326 15.57 -12.65 23.47
N ALA A 327 15.65 -13.80 24.16
CA ALA A 327 16.74 -14.74 24.00
C ALA A 327 16.58 -15.76 22.85
N SER A 328 15.39 -15.91 22.25
CA SER A 328 15.21 -16.84 21.10
C SER A 328 13.98 -16.46 20.27
N PRO A 329 14.14 -15.66 19.22
CA PRO A 329 13.04 -15.44 18.27
C PRO A 329 12.65 -16.73 17.50
N HIS A 330 13.48 -17.80 17.57
CA HIS A 330 13.30 -19.04 16.82
C HIS A 330 12.79 -20.22 17.65
N GLU A 331 12.93 -20.22 18.98
CA GLU A 331 12.59 -21.38 19.83
C GLU A 331 11.16 -21.36 20.39
N ASP A 332 10.51 -20.19 20.50
CA ASP A 332 9.15 -20.05 21.03
C ASP A 332 8.03 -20.19 19.98
N LEU A 333 8.36 -20.46 18.73
CA LEU A 333 7.38 -20.88 17.74
C LEU A 333 7.14 -22.39 17.92
N GLY A 334 6.42 -22.77 19.01
CA GLY A 334 5.95 -24.14 19.17
C GLY A 334 5.20 -24.58 17.91
N ASP A 335 5.30 -25.86 17.59
CA ASP A 335 4.62 -26.53 16.44
C ASP A 335 3.10 -26.38 16.41
N GLY A 336 2.53 -25.49 17.23
CA GLY A 336 1.13 -25.15 17.40
C GLY A 336 0.72 -23.78 16.83
N ALA A 337 1.38 -23.24 15.82
CA ALA A 337 0.82 -22.09 15.10
C ALA A 337 -0.54 -22.50 14.50
N PRO A 338 -1.63 -21.73 14.70
CA PRO A 338 -2.92 -22.03 14.10
C PRO A 338 -2.80 -21.89 12.58
N GLY A 339 -2.69 -23.02 11.89
CA GLY A 339 -2.61 -23.11 10.44
C GLY A 339 -1.26 -23.55 9.88
N SER A 340 -0.79 -24.76 10.27
CA SER A 340 0.16 -25.48 9.41
C SER A 340 -0.53 -25.72 8.07
N PHE A 341 0.02 -25.14 7.01
CA PHE A 341 -0.46 -25.31 5.64
C PHE A 341 -0.20 -26.73 5.13
N SER A 342 -0.87 -27.75 5.71
CA SER A 342 -0.93 -29.10 5.18
C SER A 342 -2.24 -29.27 4.40
N GLY A 343 -2.20 -28.99 3.11
CA GLY A 343 -3.38 -29.19 2.29
C GLY A 343 -3.27 -28.79 0.84
N ILE A 344 -2.08 -28.95 0.20
CA ILE A 344 -2.00 -29.10 -1.25
C ILE A 344 -0.84 -30.07 -1.54
N THR A 345 -1.15 -31.35 -1.67
CA THR A 345 -0.23 -32.33 -2.25
C THR A 345 -0.17 -32.08 -3.75
N ASN A 346 0.82 -31.37 -4.20
CA ASN A 346 1.18 -31.32 -5.61
C ASN A 346 2.04 -32.52 -5.94
N GLY A 347 1.49 -33.40 -6.79
CA GLY A 347 2.19 -34.49 -7.44
C GLY A 347 3.44 -33.97 -8.15
N GLY A 348 4.56 -34.64 -7.88
CA GLY A 348 5.88 -34.22 -8.34
C GLY A 348 6.00 -34.19 -9.87
N ALA A 349 6.41 -33.04 -10.36
CA ALA A 349 7.14 -32.90 -11.60
C ALA A 349 8.33 -31.97 -11.33
N LYS A 350 9.54 -32.53 -11.35
CA LYS A 350 10.79 -31.76 -11.30
C LYS A 350 10.88 -30.88 -12.55
N ALA A 351 10.43 -29.65 -12.47
CA ALA A 351 10.67 -28.65 -13.49
C ALA A 351 12.09 -28.09 -13.32
N LYS A 352 12.92 -28.24 -14.35
CA LYS A 352 14.24 -27.60 -14.47
C LYS A 352 14.05 -26.07 -14.45
N ALA A 353 14.82 -25.39 -13.63
CA ALA A 353 14.87 -23.93 -13.55
C ALA A 353 15.07 -23.33 -14.97
N PRO A 354 14.31 -22.28 -15.35
CA PRO A 354 14.53 -21.60 -16.61
C PRO A 354 15.84 -20.80 -16.53
N LYS A 355 16.71 -21.01 -17.56
CA LYS A 355 17.94 -20.25 -17.74
C LYS A 355 17.57 -18.77 -17.96
N GLN A 356 18.20 -17.89 -17.17
CA GLN A 356 18.09 -16.43 -17.35
C GLN A 356 18.48 -16.02 -18.79
N PRO A 357 17.73 -15.09 -19.41
CA PRO A 357 18.14 -14.52 -20.69
C PRO A 357 19.42 -13.70 -20.47
N LYS A 358 20.44 -13.98 -21.29
CA LYS A 358 21.69 -13.23 -21.31
C LYS A 358 21.40 -11.79 -21.72
N ALA A 359 21.93 -10.85 -20.94
CA ALA A 359 21.90 -9.42 -21.24
C ALA A 359 22.42 -9.14 -22.67
N PRO A 360 21.82 -8.22 -23.44
CA PRO A 360 22.30 -7.86 -24.76
C PRO A 360 23.67 -7.22 -24.65
N ARG A 361 24.62 -7.71 -25.47
CA ARG A 361 25.97 -7.14 -25.59
C ARG A 361 25.89 -5.68 -26.08
N PRO A 362 26.71 -4.76 -25.54
CA PRO A 362 26.77 -3.38 -26.03
C PRO A 362 27.22 -3.37 -27.48
N MET A 363 26.48 -2.64 -28.33
CA MET A 363 26.86 -2.39 -29.71
C MET A 363 28.19 -1.63 -29.74
N LYS A 364 29.15 -2.17 -30.46
CA LYS A 364 30.41 -1.47 -30.80
C LYS A 364 30.08 -0.26 -31.65
N HIS A 365 30.52 0.90 -31.18
CA HIS A 365 30.47 2.14 -31.94
C HIS A 365 31.06 1.95 -33.32
N ALA A 366 30.27 2.25 -34.36
CA ALA A 366 30.74 2.36 -35.72
C ALA A 366 31.68 3.61 -35.85
N ARG A 367 32.85 3.39 -36.45
CA ARG A 367 33.83 4.44 -36.75
C ARG A 367 33.21 5.44 -37.70
N GLN A 368 33.23 6.72 -37.35
CA GLN A 368 32.98 7.82 -38.28
C GLN A 368 34.13 7.95 -39.32
N PRO A 369 33.84 8.20 -40.62
CA PRO A 369 34.86 8.59 -41.60
C PRO A 369 35.21 10.08 -41.42
N LYS A 370 36.51 10.34 -41.39
CA LYS A 370 37.08 11.69 -41.51
C LYS A 370 36.92 12.15 -42.96
N ASN A 371 36.19 13.21 -43.23
CA ASN A 371 36.48 14.08 -44.38
C ASN A 371 36.05 15.50 -44.01
N GLY A 372 37.04 16.38 -44.11
CA GLY A 372 36.86 17.81 -43.93
C GLY A 372 36.27 18.44 -45.19
N GLN A 373 35.35 19.36 -44.93
CA GLN A 373 35.14 20.54 -45.80
C GLN A 373 34.26 21.52 -44.98
N LYS A 374 34.75 22.76 -44.87
CA LYS A 374 34.04 23.91 -44.37
C LYS A 374 32.91 24.27 -45.33
N PRO A 375 31.76 24.69 -44.89
CA PRO A 375 30.88 25.56 -45.68
C PRO A 375 31.01 27.02 -45.28
N GLU A 376 30.96 27.83 -46.31
CA GLU A 376 30.93 29.28 -46.36
C GLU A 376 29.67 29.87 -45.75
N ALA A 377 29.82 31.12 -45.28
CA ALA A 377 28.77 31.99 -44.78
C ALA A 377 27.80 32.38 -45.90
N VAL A 378 26.51 32.38 -45.60
CA VAL A 378 25.49 33.07 -46.40
C VAL A 378 24.71 33.98 -45.43
N GLU A 379 24.65 35.24 -45.88
CA GLU A 379 24.11 36.45 -45.23
C GLU A 379 22.59 36.37 -45.01
N GLU A 380 22.15 37.07 -43.94
CA GLU A 380 20.77 37.49 -43.74
C GLU A 380 20.32 38.59 -44.70
N PRO A 381 19.00 38.81 -44.83
CA PRO A 381 18.48 40.16 -44.68
C PRO A 381 17.25 40.13 -43.76
N GLY A 382 17.13 40.89 -42.71
CA GLY A 382 16.97 42.30 -42.63
C GLY A 382 15.54 42.67 -42.20
N ALA A 383 15.39 43.19 -40.96
CA ALA A 383 14.54 44.26 -40.49
C ALA A 383 13.00 44.04 -40.32
N ALA A 384 12.45 44.26 -39.14
CA ALA A 384 12.00 45.60 -38.74
C ALA A 384 11.60 45.64 -37.25
N ALA A 385 12.04 46.69 -36.61
CA ALA A 385 11.78 47.06 -35.22
C ALA A 385 10.40 47.67 -35.02
N THR A 386 9.79 47.46 -33.87
CA THR A 386 9.05 48.47 -33.11
C THR A 386 9.11 48.08 -31.63
N GLY A 387 9.59 48.83 -30.86
CA GLY A 387 9.85 49.38 -29.61
C GLY A 387 8.64 49.75 -28.80
N CYS A 388 8.76 49.57 -27.49
CA CYS A 388 8.31 50.55 -26.48
C CYS A 388 8.65 50.04 -25.06
N HIS A 389 9.56 50.75 -24.45
CA HIS A 389 9.69 51.23 -23.07
C HIS A 389 9.42 50.29 -21.87
N ALA A 390 10.51 50.14 -21.14
CA ALA A 390 10.52 49.96 -19.67
C ALA A 390 10.22 51.28 -18.93
N PRO A 391 9.92 51.24 -17.62
CA PRO A 391 10.87 51.88 -16.70
C PRO A 391 11.32 51.01 -15.53
N GLU A 392 12.54 51.31 -15.12
CA GLU A 392 13.20 50.91 -13.86
C GLU A 392 12.54 51.56 -12.64
N GLU A 393 12.65 50.86 -11.49
CA GLU A 393 13.09 51.41 -10.18
C GLU A 393 13.09 50.25 -9.17
N SER A 394 14.17 49.88 -8.68
CA SER A 394 15.02 50.22 -7.52
C SER A 394 14.67 49.43 -6.25
N ALA A 395 15.68 48.65 -5.87
CA ALA A 395 16.27 48.40 -4.55
C ALA A 395 15.40 48.21 -3.29
N GLY A 396 15.68 47.09 -2.59
CA GLY A 396 15.35 46.92 -1.18
C GLY A 396 15.56 45.51 -0.73
N GLY A 397 16.78 45.18 -0.25
CA GLY A 397 17.05 43.87 0.34
C GLY A 397 16.47 43.76 1.75
N GLU A 398 16.03 42.55 2.09
CA GLU A 398 16.06 42.07 3.47
C GLU A 398 15.88 40.57 3.50
N GLY A 399 16.72 39.93 4.29
CA GLY A 399 16.86 38.49 4.37
C GLY A 399 15.68 37.79 5.02
N LEU A 400 15.25 36.70 4.44
CA LEU A 400 14.30 35.80 5.07
C LEU A 400 14.98 34.47 5.38
N LYS A 401 15.12 34.22 6.67
CA LYS A 401 15.56 32.99 7.32
C LYS A 401 14.63 31.83 6.88
N ARG A 402 15.24 30.75 6.43
CA ARG A 402 14.55 29.48 6.20
C ARG A 402 14.01 28.93 7.52
N LYS A 403 12.70 28.89 7.70
CA LYS A 403 12.03 28.10 8.72
C LYS A 403 11.92 26.65 8.22
N ARG A 404 12.36 25.72 9.06
CA ARG A 404 12.07 24.29 8.97
C ARG A 404 10.60 24.11 9.29
N ASP A 405 9.82 23.57 8.36
CA ASP A 405 8.46 23.13 8.66
C ASP A 405 8.51 21.78 9.38
N GLU A 406 8.25 21.85 10.67
CA GLU A 406 7.91 20.71 11.52
C GLU A 406 6.52 20.18 11.14
N CYS A 407 6.38 18.86 11.12
CA CYS A 407 5.11 18.17 10.94
C CYS A 407 4.12 18.58 12.01
N GLY A 408 3.04 19.21 11.59
CA GLY A 408 1.96 19.70 12.42
C GLY A 408 1.13 18.61 13.09
N ASP A 409 0.84 18.93 14.30
CA ASP A 409 0.13 18.29 15.37
C ASP A 409 -1.28 17.79 15.02
N ALA A 410 -1.65 16.70 15.68
CA ALA A 410 -3.03 16.26 15.85
C ALA A 410 -3.68 17.19 16.90
N GLU A 411 -4.72 17.91 16.52
CA GLU A 411 -5.54 18.69 17.45
C GLU A 411 -6.30 17.78 18.44
N PRO A 412 -6.44 18.22 19.72
CA PRO A 412 -7.18 17.45 20.72
C PRO A 412 -8.69 17.61 20.55
N VAL A 413 -9.39 16.50 20.71
CA VAL A 413 -10.86 16.39 20.69
C VAL A 413 -11.47 17.27 21.80
N ALA A 414 -12.27 18.24 21.40
CA ALA A 414 -13.06 19.08 22.28
C ALA A 414 -14.10 18.24 23.04
N GLN A 415 -14.13 18.39 24.36
CA GLN A 415 -15.15 17.87 25.27
C GLN A 415 -16.53 18.43 24.92
N VAL A 416 -17.44 17.57 24.49
CA VAL A 416 -18.88 17.90 24.41
C VAL A 416 -19.46 17.78 25.82
N ARG A 417 -19.81 18.93 26.42
CA ARG A 417 -20.58 19.01 27.66
C ARG A 417 -21.97 18.40 27.44
N ARG A 418 -22.32 17.44 28.28
CA ARG A 418 -23.67 16.90 28.40
C ARG A 418 -24.55 17.92 29.09
N HIS A 419 -25.57 18.42 28.43
CA HIS A 419 -26.76 18.98 29.09
C HIS A 419 -27.70 17.80 29.43
N ALA A 420 -27.95 17.65 30.70
CA ALA A 420 -29.03 16.82 31.22
C ALA A 420 -30.30 17.68 31.18
N ASP A 421 -31.28 17.27 30.39
CA ASP A 421 -32.61 17.77 30.49
C ASP A 421 -33.56 16.66 30.94
N ALA A 422 -34.35 17.02 31.97
CA ALA A 422 -35.23 16.20 32.75
C ALA A 422 -36.46 15.74 31.96
N LEU A 423 -36.88 14.53 32.17
CA LEU A 423 -38.22 14.00 31.81
C LEU A 423 -39.26 14.47 32.78
N PRO A 424 -40.47 14.88 32.34
CA PRO A 424 -41.63 15.01 33.21
C PRO A 424 -42.34 13.65 33.35
N GLN A 425 -42.64 13.28 34.59
CA GLN A 425 -43.60 12.24 34.96
C GLN A 425 -45.03 12.74 34.70
N GLY A 426 -45.89 11.86 34.26
CA GLY A 426 -47.33 12.09 34.42
C GLY A 426 -48.23 11.45 33.36
N ALA A 427 -49.02 10.46 33.83
CA ALA A 427 -50.22 9.81 33.36
C ALA A 427 -50.08 8.68 32.35
#